data_49b8de6de2abd8b2b8cfb78bef7db170
#
_entry.id   49b8de6de2abd8b2b8cfb78bef7db170
#
_cell.length_a   1.000
_cell.length_b   1.000
_cell.length_c   1.000
_cell.angle_alpha   90.00
_cell.angle_beta   90.00
_cell.angle_gamma   90.00
#
_symmetry.space_group_name_H-M   'P 1'
#
loop_
_entity.id
_entity.type
_entity.pdbx_description
1 polymer ?
#
loop_
_entity_poly.entity_id
_entity_poly.type
_entity_poly.pdbx_seq_one_letter_code
_entity_poly.pdbx_strand_id
1 'polypeptide(L)'
;MARKKALNKDIRVEIKKSLGRYISIFLIVALGVSFFSGLRSTESDMRYTGDAFSDASNLMDIRVISTMGLTDDDVEALSQIEGISGAEPGYMKDVITKQNETDYVVELLSMPERMNQIQVTEGRLPENENECLLDNRLKKAFEVKVGDTISFVSGTDTELSEDLTQTSYTVTGFGDSPLFISMERGSSMIGSGQINGFAIVQKDVFTQDYYTQIYLTAADAYDEIAFTDAYTRAVEPVQKRVEALEEERCQARYDEVTKEPRQELNDARKTWQEEKDNADSELDDARAKLDDGWAQLSDAKDQLAEGRKEYEQNYETTVEQLKQQQAQLDAGKAMMSEDQIAQAQGQIDAAYAALDEAKNTPRTDWPRCPSPSVLR
;
A
#
# COMPACT_ATOMS: atom_id res chain seq x y z
N MET A 1 -32.91 86.24 -36.65
CA MET A 1 -32.75 84.82 -37.18
C MET A 1 -31.66 84.74 -38.28
N ALA A 2 -31.28 85.74 -39.01
CA ALA A 2 -30.24 85.68 -40.09
C ALA A 2 -28.83 85.30 -39.59
N ARG A 3 -28.40 85.81 -38.40
CA ARG A 3 -27.06 85.61 -37.85
C ARG A 3 -26.77 84.13 -37.50
N LYS A 4 -27.76 83.36 -37.08
CA LYS A 4 -27.61 81.89 -36.80
C LYS A 4 -27.47 81.08 -38.10
N LYS A 5 -28.08 81.51 -39.22
CA LYS A 5 -27.94 80.80 -40.50
C LYS A 5 -26.55 81.01 -41.13
N ALA A 6 -25.95 82.19 -40.97
CA ALA A 6 -24.59 82.47 -41.42
C ALA A 6 -23.56 81.69 -40.65
N LEU A 7 -23.66 81.63 -39.29
CA LEU A 7 -22.77 80.89 -38.44
C LEU A 7 -22.82 79.36 -38.76
N ASN A 8 -24.02 78.81 -38.97
CA ASN A 8 -24.16 77.39 -39.32
C ASN A 8 -23.60 77.09 -40.73
N LYS A 9 -23.63 78.07 -41.65
CA LYS A 9 -23.03 77.92 -42.96
C LYS A 9 -21.49 77.95 -42.90
N ASP A 10 -20.90 78.88 -42.13
CA ASP A 10 -19.47 78.94 -41.89
C ASP A 10 -18.94 77.66 -41.19
N ILE A 11 -19.57 77.16 -40.13
CA ILE A 11 -19.24 75.95 -39.52
C ILE A 11 -19.24 74.79 -40.51
N ARG A 12 -20.25 74.66 -41.38
CA ARG A 12 -20.32 73.61 -42.41
C ARG A 12 -19.21 73.68 -43.43
N VAL A 13 -18.82 74.91 -43.83
CA VAL A 13 -17.71 75.11 -44.76
C VAL A 13 -16.36 74.76 -44.10
N GLU A 14 -16.16 75.13 -42.84
CA GLU A 14 -14.95 74.84 -42.08
C GLU A 14 -14.81 73.32 -41.86
N ILE A 15 -15.90 72.65 -41.50
CA ILE A 15 -15.93 71.18 -41.40
C ILE A 15 -15.59 70.53 -42.73
N LYS A 16 -16.13 70.98 -43.85
CA LYS A 16 -15.79 70.41 -45.16
C LYS A 16 -14.35 70.64 -45.57
N LYS A 17 -13.72 71.74 -45.21
CA LYS A 17 -12.32 72.10 -45.54
C LYS A 17 -11.34 71.23 -44.67
N SER A 18 -11.73 70.86 -43.48
CA SER A 18 -10.93 70.08 -42.56
C SER A 18 -11.49 68.65 -42.30
N LEU A 19 -12.31 68.17 -43.25
CA LEU A 19 -13.03 66.87 -43.11
C LEU A 19 -12.10 65.74 -42.82
N GLY A 20 -10.92 65.65 -43.40
CA GLY A 20 -9.92 64.61 -43.12
C GLY A 20 -9.45 64.56 -41.64
N ARG A 21 -9.28 65.78 -41.03
CA ARG A 21 -8.89 65.88 -39.62
C ARG A 21 -10.05 65.45 -38.71
N TYR A 22 -11.28 65.83 -39.01
CA TYR A 22 -12.45 65.38 -38.21
C TYR A 22 -12.69 63.89 -38.32
N ILE A 23 -12.57 63.30 -39.52
CA ILE A 23 -12.67 61.83 -39.72
C ILE A 23 -11.58 61.12 -38.98
N SER A 24 -10.33 61.58 -39.02
CA SER A 24 -9.23 60.95 -38.29
C SER A 24 -9.46 60.95 -36.79
N ILE A 25 -9.87 62.08 -36.20
CA ILE A 25 -10.17 62.19 -34.78
C ILE A 25 -11.37 61.33 -34.45
N PHE A 26 -12.43 61.32 -35.23
CA PHE A 26 -13.61 60.50 -35.07
C PHE A 26 -13.23 59.01 -35.09
N LEU A 27 -12.44 58.53 -36.04
CA LEU A 27 -12.02 57.19 -36.19
C LEU A 27 -11.16 56.75 -35.00
N ILE A 28 -10.25 57.60 -34.51
CA ILE A 28 -9.41 57.26 -33.30
C ILE A 28 -10.30 57.08 -32.06
N VAL A 29 -11.24 58.02 -31.84
CA VAL A 29 -12.18 57.92 -30.71
C VAL A 29 -13.12 56.76 -30.87
N ALA A 30 -13.68 56.54 -32.05
CA ALA A 30 -14.56 55.38 -32.32
C ALA A 30 -13.86 54.07 -32.14
N LEU A 31 -12.60 53.91 -32.62
CA LEU A 31 -11.78 52.73 -32.39
C LEU A 31 -11.52 52.50 -30.90
N GLY A 32 -11.13 53.54 -30.15
CA GLY A 32 -10.88 53.46 -28.73
C GLY A 32 -12.13 53.04 -27.93
N VAL A 33 -13.28 53.67 -28.22
CA VAL A 33 -14.55 53.31 -27.56
C VAL A 33 -15.00 51.90 -27.93
N SER A 34 -14.91 51.54 -29.24
CA SER A 34 -15.30 50.21 -29.70
C SER A 34 -14.42 49.10 -29.09
N PHE A 35 -13.11 49.33 -29.02
CA PHE A 35 -12.18 48.40 -28.41
C PHE A 35 -12.46 48.22 -26.91
N PHE A 36 -12.63 49.33 -26.17
CA PHE A 36 -12.95 49.27 -24.75
C PHE A 36 -14.31 48.62 -24.47
N SER A 37 -15.33 48.96 -25.27
CA SER A 37 -16.66 48.36 -25.15
C SER A 37 -16.61 46.85 -25.45
N GLY A 38 -15.89 46.44 -26.50
CA GLY A 38 -15.70 45.04 -26.85
C GLY A 38 -15.01 44.25 -25.75
N LEU A 39 -13.92 44.78 -25.16
CA LEU A 39 -13.24 44.17 -24.02
C LEU A 39 -14.17 43.98 -22.79
N ARG A 40 -14.98 45.00 -22.49
CA ARG A 40 -15.93 44.92 -21.37
C ARG A 40 -17.05 43.90 -21.63
N SER A 41 -17.55 43.78 -22.84
CA SER A 41 -18.58 42.82 -23.23
C SER A 41 -18.06 41.40 -23.19
N THR A 42 -16.80 41.17 -23.59
CA THR A 42 -16.20 39.83 -23.66
C THR A 42 -16.22 39.12 -22.31
N GLU A 43 -15.96 39.82 -21.20
CA GLU A 43 -15.99 39.22 -19.86
C GLU A 43 -17.38 38.68 -19.52
N SER A 44 -18.42 39.49 -19.75
CA SER A 44 -19.81 39.07 -19.46
C SER A 44 -20.26 37.92 -20.36
N ASP A 45 -19.91 37.98 -21.66
CA ASP A 45 -20.28 36.99 -22.67
C ASP A 45 -19.58 35.65 -22.37
N MET A 46 -18.32 35.67 -21.94
CA MET A 46 -17.58 34.45 -21.53
C MET A 46 -18.18 33.83 -20.31
N ARG A 47 -18.53 34.62 -19.28
CA ARG A 47 -19.18 34.07 -18.05
C ARG A 47 -20.51 33.46 -18.40
N TYR A 48 -21.38 34.15 -19.15
CA TYR A 48 -22.67 33.62 -19.54
C TYR A 48 -22.57 32.35 -20.40
N THR A 49 -21.60 32.30 -21.32
CA THR A 49 -21.39 31.10 -22.14
C THR A 49 -20.87 29.92 -21.31
N GLY A 50 -19.94 30.21 -20.37
CA GLY A 50 -19.43 29.20 -19.44
C GLY A 50 -20.51 28.61 -18.51
N ASP A 51 -21.37 29.50 -18.00
CA ASP A 51 -22.51 29.16 -17.17
C ASP A 51 -23.52 28.27 -17.91
N ALA A 52 -23.95 28.73 -19.10
CA ALA A 52 -24.86 27.96 -19.97
C ALA A 52 -24.28 26.58 -20.35
N PHE A 53 -22.96 26.44 -20.48
CA PHE A 53 -22.31 25.18 -20.71
C PHE A 53 -22.33 24.26 -19.44
N SER A 54 -22.08 24.87 -18.28
CA SER A 54 -22.13 24.17 -16.97
C SER A 54 -23.54 23.65 -16.70
N ASP A 55 -24.57 24.47 -16.88
CA ASP A 55 -25.96 24.10 -16.70
C ASP A 55 -26.40 22.99 -17.65
N ALA A 56 -26.09 23.14 -18.95
CA ALA A 56 -26.40 22.15 -19.97
C ALA A 56 -25.75 20.79 -19.71
N SER A 57 -24.61 20.78 -19.01
CA SER A 57 -23.86 19.57 -18.65
C SER A 57 -24.18 19.09 -17.22
N ASN A 58 -25.03 19.79 -16.48
CA ASN A 58 -25.29 19.54 -15.06
C ASN A 58 -23.99 19.36 -14.25
N LEU A 59 -23.09 20.38 -14.38
CA LEU A 59 -21.79 20.35 -13.73
C LEU A 59 -21.95 20.32 -12.20
N MET A 60 -21.19 19.50 -11.53
CA MET A 60 -21.12 19.46 -10.06
C MET A 60 -20.68 20.81 -9.47
N ASP A 61 -21.17 21.17 -8.29
CA ASP A 61 -20.71 22.32 -7.50
C ASP A 61 -19.56 21.95 -6.55
N ILE A 62 -19.58 20.75 -5.98
CA ILE A 62 -18.61 20.27 -5.01
C ILE A 62 -18.16 18.85 -5.42
N ARG A 63 -16.88 18.59 -5.32
CA ARG A 63 -16.30 17.25 -5.49
C ARG A 63 -15.65 16.81 -4.20
N VAL A 64 -16.08 15.66 -3.68
CA VAL A 64 -15.47 14.97 -2.54
C VAL A 64 -14.58 13.85 -3.06
N ILE A 65 -13.33 13.78 -2.58
CA ILE A 65 -12.37 12.74 -2.91
C ILE A 65 -11.79 12.15 -1.63
N SER A 66 -11.45 10.87 -1.65
CA SER A 66 -10.82 10.19 -0.51
C SER A 66 -9.68 9.29 -0.97
N THR A 67 -8.59 9.27 -0.23
CA THR A 67 -7.46 8.36 -0.47
C THR A 67 -7.73 6.93 0.00
N MET A 68 -8.72 6.73 0.89
CA MET A 68 -9.14 5.42 1.38
C MET A 68 -10.42 4.91 0.69
N GLY A 69 -10.89 5.64 -0.33
CA GLY A 69 -12.16 5.38 -0.98
C GLY A 69 -13.35 5.93 -0.21
N LEU A 70 -14.49 6.02 -0.90
CA LEU A 70 -15.79 6.48 -0.39
C LEU A 70 -16.79 5.34 -0.54
N THR A 71 -17.76 5.26 0.35
CA THR A 71 -18.74 4.17 0.41
C THR A 71 -20.16 4.67 0.14
N ASP A 72 -21.12 3.75 0.02
CA ASP A 72 -22.55 4.10 -0.07
C ASP A 72 -23.01 4.89 1.16
N ASP A 73 -22.49 4.58 2.35
CA ASP A 73 -22.76 5.34 3.57
C ASP A 73 -22.30 6.80 3.46
N ASP A 74 -21.17 7.06 2.76
CA ASP A 74 -20.69 8.42 2.50
C ASP A 74 -21.62 9.15 1.52
N VAL A 75 -22.10 8.47 0.47
CA VAL A 75 -23.09 9.02 -0.47
C VAL A 75 -24.39 9.37 0.26
N GLU A 76 -24.87 8.49 1.13
CA GLU A 76 -26.07 8.73 1.91
C GLU A 76 -25.90 9.91 2.87
N ALA A 77 -24.80 9.92 3.67
CA ALA A 77 -24.52 10.99 4.62
C ALA A 77 -24.41 12.36 3.93
N LEU A 78 -23.73 12.43 2.79
CA LEU A 78 -23.59 13.65 2.00
C LEU A 78 -24.91 14.10 1.39
N SER A 79 -25.74 13.16 0.91
CA SER A 79 -27.05 13.48 0.31
C SER A 79 -28.06 14.07 1.32
N GLN A 80 -27.88 13.78 2.62
CA GLN A 80 -28.74 14.27 3.70
C GLN A 80 -28.35 15.66 4.21
N ILE A 81 -27.23 16.22 3.74
CA ILE A 81 -26.82 17.58 4.14
C ILE A 81 -27.83 18.61 3.62
N GLU A 82 -28.25 19.51 4.50
CA GLU A 82 -29.12 20.61 4.13
C GLU A 82 -28.48 21.48 3.04
N GLY A 83 -29.17 21.67 1.92
CA GLY A 83 -28.71 22.45 0.77
C GLY A 83 -28.04 21.59 -0.33
N ILE A 84 -27.90 20.28 -0.15
CA ILE A 84 -27.51 19.36 -1.23
C ILE A 84 -28.79 18.95 -2.00
N SER A 85 -28.80 19.10 -3.31
CA SER A 85 -29.88 18.68 -4.22
C SER A 85 -29.61 17.35 -4.91
N GLY A 86 -28.34 16.93 -4.98
CA GLY A 86 -27.93 15.67 -5.57
C GLY A 86 -26.57 15.23 -5.10
N ALA A 87 -26.38 13.92 -5.01
CA ALA A 87 -25.10 13.26 -4.78
C ALA A 87 -24.95 12.10 -5.78
N GLU A 88 -23.82 12.02 -6.46
CA GLU A 88 -23.54 10.99 -7.46
C GLU A 88 -22.12 10.45 -7.28
N PRO A 89 -21.95 9.15 -6.97
CA PRO A 89 -20.63 8.54 -6.85
C PRO A 89 -20.03 8.23 -8.22
N GLY A 90 -18.72 8.35 -8.32
CA GLY A 90 -17.96 8.07 -9.53
C GLY A 90 -16.61 7.42 -9.26
N TYR A 91 -16.07 6.82 -10.31
CA TYR A 91 -14.72 6.26 -10.31
C TYR A 91 -13.80 7.10 -11.20
N MET A 92 -12.58 7.22 -10.75
CA MET A 92 -11.50 7.91 -11.45
C MET A 92 -10.19 7.13 -11.26
N LYS A 93 -9.46 6.91 -12.34
CA LYS A 93 -8.14 6.30 -12.30
C LYS A 93 -7.24 6.83 -13.41
N ASP A 94 -6.04 7.24 -13.04
CA ASP A 94 -5.01 7.57 -14.01
C ASP A 94 -4.43 6.31 -14.63
N VAL A 95 -4.37 6.28 -15.96
CA VAL A 95 -3.82 5.17 -16.75
C VAL A 95 -2.88 5.72 -17.83
N ILE A 96 -2.02 4.86 -18.34
CA ILE A 96 -1.11 5.20 -19.44
C ILE A 96 -1.59 4.51 -20.71
N THR A 97 -1.61 5.23 -21.82
CA THR A 97 -1.71 4.65 -23.17
C THR A 97 -0.47 4.98 -23.98
N LYS A 98 -0.02 4.04 -24.78
CA LYS A 98 1.17 4.21 -25.61
C LYS A 98 0.75 4.41 -27.08
N GLN A 99 1.13 5.55 -27.64
CA GLN A 99 0.87 5.89 -29.01
C GLN A 99 2.14 6.39 -29.69
N ASN A 100 2.55 5.79 -30.79
CA ASN A 100 3.75 6.15 -31.55
C ASN A 100 5.01 6.29 -30.66
N GLU A 101 5.25 5.32 -29.76
CA GLU A 101 6.36 5.27 -28.79
C GLU A 101 6.32 6.39 -27.73
N THR A 102 5.23 7.15 -27.64
CA THR A 102 5.03 8.18 -26.61
C THR A 102 3.98 7.71 -25.61
N ASP A 103 4.29 7.89 -24.33
CA ASP A 103 3.38 7.60 -23.24
C ASP A 103 2.50 8.82 -22.97
N TYR A 104 1.19 8.59 -22.91
CA TYR A 104 0.18 9.60 -22.58
C TYR A 104 -0.57 9.17 -21.32
N VAL A 105 -0.70 10.09 -20.37
CA VAL A 105 -1.52 9.88 -19.19
C VAL A 105 -2.96 10.25 -19.51
N VAL A 106 -3.87 9.33 -19.31
CA VAL A 106 -5.30 9.47 -19.52
C VAL A 106 -6.02 9.26 -18.20
N GLU A 107 -6.90 10.19 -17.85
CA GLU A 107 -7.79 10.02 -16.71
C GLU A 107 -9.01 9.21 -17.14
N LEU A 108 -9.10 7.97 -16.64
CA LEU A 108 -10.20 7.07 -16.90
C LEU A 108 -11.32 7.36 -15.90
N LEU A 109 -12.51 7.71 -16.39
CA LEU A 109 -13.67 8.06 -15.59
C LEU A 109 -14.81 7.10 -15.84
N SER A 110 -15.57 6.79 -14.81
CA SER A 110 -16.85 6.11 -14.97
C SER A 110 -17.86 7.00 -15.69
N MET A 111 -18.74 6.38 -16.46
CA MET A 111 -19.81 7.08 -17.15
C MET A 111 -20.72 7.81 -16.16
N PRO A 112 -20.93 9.12 -16.34
CA PRO A 112 -21.81 9.90 -15.48
C PRO A 112 -23.28 9.54 -15.74
N GLU A 113 -24.08 9.48 -14.67
CA GLU A 113 -25.51 9.17 -14.76
C GLU A 113 -26.36 10.45 -14.96
N ARG A 114 -26.16 11.46 -14.12
CA ARG A 114 -26.93 12.69 -14.09
C ARG A 114 -26.08 13.95 -14.09
N MET A 115 -24.96 13.94 -13.36
CA MET A 115 -24.03 15.06 -13.23
C MET A 115 -22.92 14.95 -14.28
N ASN A 116 -22.25 16.07 -14.57
CA ASN A 116 -21.07 16.12 -15.43
C ASN A 116 -21.25 15.48 -16.82
N GLN A 117 -22.42 15.69 -17.43
CA GLN A 117 -22.81 15.06 -18.69
C GLN A 117 -21.82 15.39 -19.82
N ILE A 118 -21.44 14.35 -20.56
CA ILE A 118 -20.49 14.46 -21.67
C ILE A 118 -21.18 14.97 -22.91
N GLN A 119 -20.61 15.98 -23.56
CA GLN A 119 -21.04 16.45 -24.86
C GLN A 119 -20.35 15.64 -25.97
N VAL A 120 -21.08 14.66 -26.53
CA VAL A 120 -20.58 13.85 -27.63
C VAL A 120 -20.48 14.70 -28.89
N THR A 121 -19.30 14.76 -29.48
CA THR A 121 -19.04 15.51 -30.72
C THR A 121 -19.00 14.60 -31.96
N GLU A 122 -18.66 13.32 -31.76
CA GLU A 122 -18.62 12.31 -32.82
C GLU A 122 -18.89 10.93 -32.22
N GLY A 123 -19.65 10.09 -32.93
CA GLY A 123 -20.00 8.76 -32.49
C GLY A 123 -21.10 8.73 -31.44
N ARG A 124 -20.93 7.91 -30.40
CA ARG A 124 -21.89 7.72 -29.30
C ARG A 124 -21.18 7.48 -27.96
N LEU A 125 -21.91 7.55 -26.87
CA LEU A 125 -21.47 7.10 -25.55
C LEU A 125 -21.24 5.57 -25.53
N PRO A 126 -20.36 5.05 -24.67
CA PRO A 126 -20.18 3.61 -24.47
C PRO A 126 -21.45 2.98 -23.89
N GLU A 127 -21.86 1.86 -24.43
CA GLU A 127 -23.01 1.06 -23.97
C GLU A 127 -22.59 -0.27 -23.33
N ASN A 128 -21.38 -0.73 -23.64
CA ASN A 128 -20.84 -2.00 -23.16
C ASN A 128 -19.50 -1.79 -22.43
N GLU A 129 -19.12 -2.74 -21.58
CA GLU A 129 -17.90 -2.69 -20.78
C GLU A 129 -16.60 -2.60 -21.61
N ASN A 130 -16.60 -3.11 -22.84
CA ASN A 130 -15.45 -3.07 -23.75
C ASN A 130 -15.41 -1.83 -24.64
N GLU A 131 -16.22 -0.83 -24.36
CA GLU A 131 -16.32 0.41 -25.13
C GLU A 131 -15.82 1.62 -24.32
N CYS A 132 -15.28 2.62 -25.00
CA CYS A 132 -14.92 3.89 -24.38
C CYS A 132 -15.23 5.08 -25.30
N LEU A 133 -15.43 6.24 -24.67
CA LEU A 133 -15.43 7.53 -25.34
C LEU A 133 -14.15 8.28 -24.95
N LEU A 134 -13.48 8.91 -25.90
CA LEU A 134 -12.24 9.65 -25.68
C LEU A 134 -12.46 11.17 -25.74
N ASP A 135 -11.59 11.89 -25.03
CA ASP A 135 -11.43 13.36 -25.16
C ASP A 135 -11.13 13.72 -26.61
N ASN A 136 -11.82 14.73 -27.14
CA ASN A 136 -11.57 15.31 -28.48
C ASN A 136 -10.11 15.68 -28.70
N ARG A 137 -9.37 16.04 -27.65
CA ARG A 137 -7.95 16.36 -27.72
C ARG A 137 -7.10 15.14 -28.08
N LEU A 138 -7.43 13.98 -27.51
CA LEU A 138 -6.73 12.73 -27.78
C LEU A 138 -6.95 12.24 -29.21
N LYS A 139 -8.11 12.53 -29.80
CA LYS A 139 -8.39 12.21 -31.21
C LYS A 139 -7.31 12.72 -32.17
N LYS A 140 -6.87 13.98 -31.97
CA LYS A 140 -5.83 14.58 -32.79
C LYS A 140 -4.43 14.06 -32.46
N ALA A 141 -4.15 13.79 -31.18
CA ALA A 141 -2.86 13.32 -30.74
C ALA A 141 -2.58 11.86 -31.13
N PHE A 142 -3.61 11.02 -31.14
CA PHE A 142 -3.50 9.58 -31.40
C PHE A 142 -3.83 9.18 -32.85
N GLU A 143 -4.41 10.09 -33.63
CA GLU A 143 -4.96 9.79 -34.98
C GLU A 143 -6.00 8.65 -34.98
N VAL A 144 -6.65 8.42 -33.82
CA VAL A 144 -7.64 7.34 -33.59
C VAL A 144 -9.00 7.75 -34.12
N LYS A 145 -9.76 6.77 -34.62
CA LYS A 145 -11.11 6.91 -35.17
C LYS A 145 -12.10 6.07 -34.38
N VAL A 146 -13.38 6.39 -34.55
CA VAL A 146 -14.46 5.54 -34.04
C VAL A 146 -14.34 4.16 -34.67
N GLY A 147 -14.36 3.11 -33.82
CA GLY A 147 -14.17 1.72 -34.17
C GLY A 147 -12.75 1.19 -33.94
N ASP A 148 -11.76 2.05 -33.70
CA ASP A 148 -10.40 1.63 -33.37
C ASP A 148 -10.33 1.12 -31.92
N THR A 149 -9.30 0.34 -31.62
CA THR A 149 -9.05 -0.17 -30.25
C THR A 149 -7.93 0.63 -29.58
N ILE A 150 -8.15 1.02 -28.35
CA ILE A 150 -7.14 1.63 -27.47
C ILE A 150 -6.90 0.72 -26.26
N SER A 151 -5.65 0.62 -25.82
CA SER A 151 -5.27 -0.16 -24.64
C SER A 151 -4.62 0.74 -23.61
N PHE A 152 -4.94 0.48 -22.36
CA PHE A 152 -4.39 1.16 -21.19
C PHE A 152 -3.49 0.21 -20.39
N VAL A 153 -2.47 0.77 -19.76
CA VAL A 153 -1.58 0.08 -18.84
C VAL A 153 -1.47 0.86 -17.54
N SER A 154 -1.10 0.17 -16.48
CA SER A 154 -0.83 0.80 -15.20
C SER A 154 0.39 1.73 -15.30
N GLY A 155 0.34 2.84 -14.60
CA GLY A 155 1.50 3.72 -14.38
C GLY A 155 2.23 3.44 -13.07
N THR A 156 1.82 2.40 -12.33
CA THR A 156 2.37 1.96 -11.04
C THR A 156 2.83 0.51 -11.11
N ASP A 157 3.39 -0.02 -10.02
CA ASP A 157 3.81 -1.43 -9.91
C ASP A 157 2.62 -2.41 -9.79
N THR A 158 1.38 -1.90 -9.56
CA THR A 158 0.15 -2.69 -9.47
C THR A 158 -0.39 -2.96 -10.87
N GLU A 159 -0.82 -4.18 -11.17
CA GLU A 159 -1.44 -4.49 -12.45
C GLU A 159 -2.82 -3.82 -12.59
N LEU A 160 -3.12 -3.29 -13.78
CA LEU A 160 -4.40 -2.61 -14.04
C LEU A 160 -5.61 -3.55 -13.93
N SER A 161 -5.40 -4.85 -14.13
CA SER A 161 -6.40 -5.91 -13.99
C SER A 161 -6.92 -6.11 -12.55
N GLU A 162 -6.23 -5.57 -11.54
CA GLU A 162 -6.72 -5.56 -10.16
C GLU A 162 -7.85 -4.56 -9.95
N ASP A 163 -7.83 -3.45 -10.70
CA ASP A 163 -8.78 -2.35 -10.57
C ASP A 163 -9.83 -2.29 -11.67
N LEU A 164 -9.58 -2.94 -12.83
CA LEU A 164 -10.45 -2.90 -14.00
C LEU A 164 -10.66 -4.30 -14.58
N THR A 165 -11.89 -4.60 -14.97
CA THR A 165 -12.24 -5.85 -15.69
C THR A 165 -11.68 -5.88 -17.12
N GLN A 166 -11.43 -4.70 -17.73
CA GLN A 166 -10.95 -4.54 -19.09
C GLN A 166 -9.78 -3.56 -19.14
N THR A 167 -8.80 -3.85 -19.99
CA THR A 167 -7.66 -2.95 -20.24
C THR A 167 -7.59 -2.47 -21.68
N SER A 168 -8.45 -3.01 -22.56
CA SER A 168 -8.54 -2.64 -23.97
C SER A 168 -9.99 -2.35 -24.34
N TYR A 169 -10.20 -1.24 -25.02
CA TYR A 169 -11.53 -0.71 -25.32
C TYR A 169 -11.67 -0.33 -26.78
N THR A 170 -12.86 -0.53 -27.34
CA THR A 170 -13.25 -0.02 -28.65
C THR A 170 -13.70 1.44 -28.48
N VAL A 171 -13.13 2.35 -29.24
CA VAL A 171 -13.51 3.76 -29.23
C VAL A 171 -14.87 3.92 -29.93
N THR A 172 -15.90 4.29 -29.19
CA THR A 172 -17.27 4.51 -29.73
C THR A 172 -17.57 5.94 -30.08
N GLY A 173 -16.79 6.88 -29.54
CA GLY A 173 -16.99 8.29 -29.79
C GLY A 173 -15.90 9.18 -29.22
N PHE A 174 -16.06 10.47 -29.52
CA PHE A 174 -15.26 11.56 -28.97
C PHE A 174 -16.18 12.61 -28.39
N GLY A 175 -15.72 13.26 -27.31
CA GLY A 175 -16.54 14.25 -26.63
C GLY A 175 -15.71 15.22 -25.79
N ASP A 176 -16.44 16.19 -25.23
CA ASP A 176 -15.94 17.16 -24.27
C ASP A 176 -16.64 16.96 -22.92
N SER A 177 -15.87 16.98 -21.84
CA SER A 177 -16.38 16.89 -20.48
C SER A 177 -16.32 18.24 -19.77
N PRO A 178 -17.35 18.61 -19.00
CA PRO A 178 -17.36 19.86 -18.24
C PRO A 178 -16.30 19.86 -17.13
N LEU A 179 -15.76 18.69 -16.72
CA LEU A 179 -14.65 18.58 -15.77
C LEU A 179 -13.32 19.10 -16.33
N PHE A 180 -13.21 19.22 -17.66
CA PHE A 180 -11.96 19.54 -18.37
C PHE A 180 -12.08 20.76 -19.29
N ILE A 181 -12.58 21.87 -18.75
CA ILE A 181 -12.72 23.14 -19.51
C ILE A 181 -11.35 23.75 -19.82
N SER A 182 -10.36 23.57 -18.93
CA SER A 182 -9.03 24.16 -19.10
C SER A 182 -8.21 23.49 -20.22
N MET A 183 -7.31 24.28 -20.82
CA MET A 183 -6.30 23.74 -21.73
C MET A 183 -5.34 22.79 -21.01
N GLU A 184 -5.06 23.02 -19.74
CA GLU A 184 -4.33 22.08 -18.86
C GLU A 184 -5.35 21.16 -18.20
N ARG A 185 -5.21 19.85 -18.44
CA ARG A 185 -6.16 18.83 -17.97
C ARG A 185 -5.94 18.42 -16.50
N GLY A 186 -4.86 18.86 -15.89
CA GLY A 186 -4.49 18.56 -14.52
C GLY A 186 -3.14 17.86 -14.42
N SER A 187 -2.77 17.52 -13.19
CA SER A 187 -1.55 16.79 -12.86
C SER A 187 -1.85 15.36 -12.43
N SER A 188 -0.92 14.47 -12.70
CA SER A 188 -0.97 13.07 -12.31
C SER A 188 0.29 12.69 -11.55
N MET A 189 0.24 11.61 -10.80
CA MET A 189 1.44 11.05 -10.14
C MET A 189 2.15 9.99 -10.99
N ILE A 190 1.60 9.67 -12.18
CA ILE A 190 2.17 8.66 -13.09
C ILE A 190 2.69 9.29 -14.38
N GLY A 191 3.51 8.55 -15.11
CA GLY A 191 4.01 8.91 -16.42
C GLY A 191 4.72 10.26 -16.46
N SER A 192 4.25 11.17 -17.35
CA SER A 192 4.83 12.51 -17.50
C SER A 192 4.48 13.49 -16.37
N GLY A 193 3.61 13.12 -15.45
CA GLY A 193 3.09 13.99 -14.40
C GLY A 193 1.97 14.94 -14.85
N GLN A 194 1.54 14.85 -16.12
CA GLN A 194 0.46 15.68 -16.66
C GLN A 194 -0.60 14.83 -17.34
N ILE A 195 -1.87 15.10 -17.04
CA ILE A 195 -3.00 14.48 -17.71
C ILE A 195 -3.11 15.05 -19.13
N ASN A 196 -3.11 14.18 -20.13
CA ASN A 196 -3.18 14.56 -21.54
C ASN A 196 -4.62 14.64 -22.06
N GLY A 197 -5.54 13.92 -21.44
CA GLY A 197 -6.95 13.89 -21.75
C GLY A 197 -7.68 12.87 -20.86
N PHE A 198 -8.95 12.64 -21.16
CA PHE A 198 -9.78 11.68 -20.42
C PHE A 198 -10.34 10.59 -21.34
N ALA A 199 -10.77 9.50 -20.71
CA ALA A 199 -11.59 8.46 -21.34
C ALA A 199 -12.76 8.11 -20.41
N ILE A 200 -13.95 7.90 -21.01
CA ILE A 200 -15.16 7.49 -20.31
C ILE A 200 -15.43 6.02 -20.60
N VAL A 201 -15.64 5.22 -19.56
CA VAL A 201 -16.01 3.80 -19.63
C VAL A 201 -17.23 3.52 -18.76
N GLN A 202 -17.85 2.34 -18.92
CA GLN A 202 -18.96 1.93 -18.08
C GLN A 202 -18.51 1.77 -16.62
N LYS A 203 -19.42 2.05 -15.66
CA LYS A 203 -19.17 1.96 -14.23
C LYS A 203 -18.74 0.55 -13.80
N ASP A 204 -19.35 -0.48 -14.39
CA ASP A 204 -19.12 -1.89 -14.08
C ASP A 204 -17.73 -2.41 -14.49
N VAL A 205 -16.94 -1.59 -15.19
CA VAL A 205 -15.54 -1.87 -15.49
C VAL A 205 -14.65 -1.79 -14.25
N PHE A 206 -15.00 -0.95 -13.28
CA PHE A 206 -14.24 -0.80 -12.03
C PHE A 206 -14.57 -1.93 -11.06
N THR A 207 -13.54 -2.58 -10.53
CA THR A 207 -13.66 -3.76 -9.65
C THR A 207 -13.67 -3.42 -8.18
N GLN A 208 -13.30 -2.16 -7.82
CA GLN A 208 -13.27 -1.72 -6.43
C GLN A 208 -14.69 -1.65 -5.84
N ASP A 209 -14.81 -2.02 -4.57
CA ASP A 209 -16.01 -1.92 -3.75
C ASP A 209 -16.19 -0.54 -3.09
N TYR A 210 -15.40 0.43 -3.51
CA TYR A 210 -15.42 1.82 -3.02
C TYR A 210 -15.32 2.80 -4.18
N TYR A 211 -15.93 3.96 -4.03
CA TYR A 211 -15.85 5.06 -5.00
C TYR A 211 -14.61 5.90 -4.79
N THR A 212 -14.05 6.47 -5.85
CA THR A 212 -12.89 7.37 -5.75
C THR A 212 -13.31 8.82 -5.56
N GLN A 213 -14.56 9.15 -5.91
CA GLN A 213 -15.09 10.51 -5.80
C GLN A 213 -16.62 10.49 -5.69
N ILE A 214 -17.17 11.54 -5.08
CA ILE A 214 -18.60 11.83 -5.06
C ILE A 214 -18.80 13.27 -5.55
N TYR A 215 -19.70 13.44 -6.50
CA TYR A 215 -20.11 14.72 -7.03
C TYR A 215 -21.37 15.19 -6.31
N LEU A 216 -21.41 16.50 -5.98
CA LEU A 216 -22.53 17.08 -5.26
C LEU A 216 -23.01 18.34 -6.01
N THR A 217 -24.35 18.57 -5.99
CA THR A 217 -24.95 19.80 -6.44
C THR A 217 -25.64 20.50 -5.27
N ALA A 218 -25.47 21.83 -5.19
CA ALA A 218 -26.10 22.67 -4.18
C ALA A 218 -27.44 23.22 -4.72
N ALA A 219 -28.49 23.12 -3.92
CA ALA A 219 -29.86 23.46 -4.34
C ALA A 219 -30.02 24.92 -4.79
N ASP A 220 -29.35 25.85 -4.10
CA ASP A 220 -29.47 27.29 -4.36
C ASP A 220 -28.44 27.82 -5.39
N ALA A 221 -27.58 26.94 -5.94
CA ALA A 221 -26.54 27.33 -6.88
C ALA A 221 -27.01 27.34 -8.34
N TYR A 222 -27.99 26.52 -8.68
CA TYR A 222 -28.45 26.29 -10.07
C TYR A 222 -28.95 27.56 -10.79
N ASP A 223 -29.61 28.48 -10.07
CA ASP A 223 -30.13 29.73 -10.65
C ASP A 223 -29.10 30.88 -10.64
N GLU A 224 -27.90 30.65 -10.12
CA GLU A 224 -26.87 31.69 -10.00
C GLU A 224 -25.77 31.46 -11.03
N ILE A 225 -25.37 32.59 -11.70
CA ILE A 225 -24.31 32.53 -12.71
C ILE A 225 -23.00 32.11 -12.08
N ALA A 226 -22.39 31.04 -12.59
CA ALA A 226 -21.11 30.50 -12.13
C ALA A 226 -20.01 31.58 -12.08
N PHE A 227 -19.10 31.45 -11.12
CA PHE A 227 -17.99 32.39 -10.87
C PHE A 227 -18.44 33.83 -10.44
N THR A 228 -19.65 33.97 -9.94
CA THR A 228 -20.11 35.22 -9.32
C THR A 228 -20.09 35.14 -7.79
N ASP A 229 -20.14 36.32 -7.13
CA ASP A 229 -20.29 36.40 -5.67
C ASP A 229 -21.63 35.78 -5.19
N ALA A 230 -22.67 35.77 -6.03
CA ALA A 230 -23.95 35.16 -5.72
C ALA A 230 -23.81 33.64 -5.68
N TYR A 231 -23.22 33.02 -6.68
CA TYR A 231 -22.90 31.60 -6.73
C TYR A 231 -22.04 31.17 -5.53
N THR A 232 -20.97 31.93 -5.23
CA THR A 232 -20.11 31.63 -4.08
C THR A 232 -20.88 31.65 -2.77
N ARG A 233 -21.80 32.62 -2.57
CA ARG A 233 -22.65 32.67 -1.37
C ARG A 233 -23.66 31.52 -1.27
N ALA A 234 -24.09 30.95 -2.39
CA ALA A 234 -24.96 29.78 -2.41
C ALA A 234 -24.19 28.50 -2.06
N VAL A 235 -22.98 28.31 -2.62
CA VAL A 235 -22.20 27.07 -2.47
C VAL A 235 -21.40 27.02 -1.17
N GLU A 236 -20.76 28.12 -0.72
CA GLU A 236 -19.85 28.14 0.43
C GLU A 236 -20.47 27.59 1.75
N PRO A 237 -21.72 27.92 2.12
CA PRO A 237 -22.33 27.35 3.32
C PRO A 237 -22.53 25.83 3.25
N VAL A 238 -22.86 25.33 2.06
CA VAL A 238 -23.03 23.89 1.80
C VAL A 238 -21.68 23.20 1.89
N GLN A 239 -20.65 23.75 1.25
CA GLN A 239 -19.27 23.24 1.32
C GLN A 239 -18.79 23.14 2.78
N LYS A 240 -19.03 24.15 3.61
CA LYS A 240 -18.66 24.09 5.04
C LYS A 240 -19.37 22.98 5.82
N ARG A 241 -20.61 22.64 5.45
CA ARG A 241 -21.34 21.51 6.06
C ARG A 241 -20.75 20.17 5.59
N VAL A 242 -20.35 20.06 4.34
CA VAL A 242 -19.63 18.90 3.80
C VAL A 242 -18.29 18.72 4.53
N GLU A 243 -17.49 19.79 4.65
CA GLU A 243 -16.21 19.79 5.38
C GLU A 243 -16.39 19.41 6.87
N ALA A 244 -17.50 19.78 7.50
CA ALA A 244 -17.76 19.43 8.90
C ALA A 244 -17.95 17.91 9.13
N LEU A 245 -18.30 17.14 8.11
CA LEU A 245 -18.41 15.67 8.18
C LEU A 245 -17.08 14.95 7.95
N GLU A 246 -16.04 15.64 7.51
CA GLU A 246 -14.77 15.04 7.09
C GLU A 246 -14.17 14.16 8.20
N GLU A 247 -14.01 14.71 9.43
CA GLU A 247 -13.35 13.99 10.53
C GLU A 247 -14.12 12.70 10.90
N GLU A 248 -15.46 12.80 10.99
CA GLU A 248 -16.34 11.67 11.34
C GLU A 248 -16.27 10.57 10.27
N ARG A 249 -16.39 10.93 8.99
CA ARG A 249 -16.39 9.95 7.88
C ARG A 249 -15.01 9.35 7.65
N CYS A 250 -13.95 10.15 7.74
CA CYS A 250 -12.57 9.65 7.67
C CYS A 250 -12.27 8.65 8.78
N GLN A 251 -12.73 8.91 10.03
CA GLN A 251 -12.53 7.98 11.13
C GLN A 251 -13.35 6.70 10.94
N ALA A 252 -14.62 6.81 10.50
CA ALA A 252 -15.46 5.65 10.21
C ALA A 252 -14.83 4.74 9.14
N ARG A 253 -14.35 5.33 8.04
CA ARG A 253 -13.69 4.58 6.98
C ARG A 253 -12.36 3.95 7.43
N TYR A 254 -11.57 4.68 8.20
CA TYR A 254 -10.34 4.15 8.78
C TYR A 254 -10.60 2.94 9.69
N ASP A 255 -11.61 3.01 10.53
CA ASP A 255 -11.97 1.90 11.42
C ASP A 255 -12.49 0.69 10.62
N GLU A 256 -13.27 0.91 9.57
CA GLU A 256 -13.73 -0.13 8.66
C GLU A 256 -12.57 -0.86 7.97
N VAL A 257 -11.72 -0.12 7.27
CA VAL A 257 -10.57 -0.67 6.50
C VAL A 257 -9.54 -1.34 7.41
N THR A 258 -9.36 -0.86 8.64
CA THR A 258 -8.38 -1.42 9.57
C THR A 258 -8.91 -2.53 10.47
N LYS A 259 -10.23 -2.78 10.49
CA LYS A 259 -10.87 -3.75 11.40
C LYS A 259 -10.35 -5.16 11.20
N GLU A 260 -10.41 -5.66 9.98
CA GLU A 260 -9.98 -7.02 9.64
C GLU A 260 -8.46 -7.22 9.82
N PRO A 261 -7.58 -6.36 9.27
CA PRO A 261 -6.14 -6.46 9.50
C PRO A 261 -5.72 -6.37 10.97
N ARG A 262 -6.43 -5.56 11.78
CA ARG A 262 -6.18 -5.50 13.22
C ARG A 262 -6.57 -6.79 13.94
N GLN A 263 -7.67 -7.40 13.52
CA GLN A 263 -8.10 -8.68 14.08
C GLN A 263 -7.12 -9.78 13.74
N GLU A 264 -6.72 -9.90 12.48
CA GLU A 264 -5.69 -10.86 12.04
C GLU A 264 -4.36 -10.67 12.79
N LEU A 265 -3.93 -9.43 12.97
CA LEU A 265 -2.71 -9.13 13.73
C LEU A 265 -2.83 -9.54 15.20
N ASN A 266 -3.99 -9.34 15.82
CA ASN A 266 -4.22 -9.75 17.21
C ASN A 266 -4.24 -11.27 17.35
N ASP A 267 -4.87 -11.99 16.42
CA ASP A 267 -4.91 -13.44 16.40
C ASP A 267 -3.50 -14.03 16.15
N ALA A 268 -2.75 -13.47 15.23
CA ALA A 268 -1.35 -13.83 14.99
C ALA A 268 -0.45 -13.61 16.23
N ARG A 269 -0.63 -12.47 16.93
CA ARG A 269 0.08 -12.19 18.19
C ARG A 269 -0.25 -13.19 19.29
N LYS A 270 -1.52 -13.59 19.39
CA LYS A 270 -1.97 -14.58 20.38
C LYS A 270 -1.34 -15.95 20.08
N THR A 271 -1.40 -16.41 18.85
CA THR A 271 -0.77 -17.66 18.40
C THR A 271 0.73 -17.65 18.67
N TRP A 272 1.42 -16.57 18.32
CA TRP A 272 2.85 -16.42 18.58
C TRP A 272 3.17 -16.48 20.09
N GLN A 273 2.35 -15.86 20.94
CA GLN A 273 2.55 -15.89 22.38
C GLN A 273 2.36 -17.30 22.93
N GLU A 274 1.33 -18.04 22.48
CA GLU A 274 1.08 -19.43 22.87
C GLU A 274 2.24 -20.35 22.44
N GLU A 275 2.75 -20.20 21.23
CA GLU A 275 3.91 -20.96 20.73
C GLU A 275 5.18 -20.63 21.52
N LYS A 276 5.40 -19.37 21.84
CA LYS A 276 6.53 -18.93 22.67
C LYS A 276 6.48 -19.54 24.07
N ASP A 277 5.31 -19.47 24.74
CA ASP A 277 5.14 -20.00 26.08
C ASP A 277 5.35 -21.55 26.12
N ASN A 278 4.90 -22.27 25.08
CA ASN A 278 5.16 -23.66 24.90
C ASN A 278 6.67 -23.97 24.72
N ALA A 279 7.35 -23.23 23.88
CA ALA A 279 8.79 -23.37 23.66
C ALA A 279 9.61 -23.07 24.92
N ASP A 280 9.24 -22.02 25.67
CA ASP A 280 9.87 -21.69 26.95
C ASP A 280 9.69 -22.84 27.97
N SER A 281 8.48 -23.42 28.03
CA SER A 281 8.21 -24.59 28.89
C SER A 281 9.03 -25.83 28.50
N GLU A 282 9.13 -26.14 27.21
CA GLU A 282 9.97 -27.25 26.71
C GLU A 282 11.45 -27.03 27.00
N LEU A 283 11.92 -25.81 26.95
CA LEU A 283 13.28 -25.40 27.25
C LEU A 283 13.59 -25.58 28.75
N ASP A 284 12.64 -25.20 29.61
CA ASP A 284 12.79 -25.38 31.07
C ASP A 284 12.78 -26.86 31.47
N ASP A 285 11.93 -27.68 30.85
CA ASP A 285 11.92 -29.13 31.03
C ASP A 285 13.25 -29.78 30.55
N ALA A 286 13.78 -29.33 29.44
CA ALA A 286 15.06 -29.81 28.94
C ALA A 286 16.24 -29.41 29.84
N ARG A 287 16.23 -28.22 30.43
CA ARG A 287 17.20 -27.77 31.43
C ARG A 287 17.14 -28.59 32.68
N ALA A 288 15.93 -28.85 33.22
CA ALA A 288 15.75 -29.67 34.38
C ALA A 288 16.30 -31.11 34.19
N LYS A 289 16.05 -31.73 33.02
CA LYS A 289 16.61 -33.02 32.66
C LYS A 289 18.14 -33.00 32.55
N LEU A 290 18.71 -31.93 32.03
CA LEU A 290 20.16 -31.76 31.94
C LEU A 290 20.79 -31.62 33.33
N ASP A 291 20.20 -30.85 34.22
CA ASP A 291 20.67 -30.66 35.60
C ASP A 291 20.62 -31.99 36.40
N ASP A 292 19.54 -32.75 36.23
CA ASP A 292 19.44 -34.11 36.84
C ASP A 292 20.51 -35.05 36.26
N GLY A 293 20.74 -35.04 34.98
CA GLY A 293 21.81 -35.81 34.33
C GLY A 293 23.21 -35.42 34.82
N TRP A 294 23.48 -34.13 35.06
CA TRP A 294 24.73 -33.70 35.66
C TRP A 294 24.90 -34.16 37.12
N ALA A 295 23.83 -34.13 37.91
CA ALA A 295 23.83 -34.64 39.27
C ALA A 295 24.17 -36.15 39.30
N GLN A 296 23.50 -36.94 38.46
CA GLN A 296 23.78 -38.40 38.35
C GLN A 296 25.20 -38.67 37.89
N LEU A 297 25.74 -37.91 36.96
CA LEU A 297 27.13 -38.03 36.50
C LEU A 297 28.12 -37.69 37.61
N SER A 298 27.85 -36.69 38.43
CA SER A 298 28.65 -36.31 39.59
C SER A 298 28.68 -37.43 40.61
N ASP A 299 27.51 -37.96 40.97
CA ASP A 299 27.42 -39.10 41.94
C ASP A 299 28.13 -40.34 41.45
N ALA A 300 27.99 -40.68 40.16
CA ALA A 300 28.69 -41.81 39.57
C ALA A 300 30.22 -41.62 39.58
N LYS A 301 30.68 -40.40 39.37
CA LYS A 301 32.11 -40.04 39.43
C LYS A 301 32.69 -40.17 40.84
N ASP A 302 31.92 -39.76 41.85
CA ASP A 302 32.31 -39.84 43.24
C ASP A 302 32.36 -41.35 43.71
N GLN A 303 31.36 -42.14 43.33
CA GLN A 303 31.34 -43.61 43.59
C GLN A 303 32.54 -44.29 42.92
N LEU A 304 32.89 -43.88 41.69
CA LEU A 304 34.07 -44.42 41.01
C LEU A 304 35.35 -44.05 41.72
N ALA A 305 35.48 -42.83 42.22
CA ALA A 305 36.66 -42.38 42.96
C ALA A 305 36.82 -43.13 44.27
N GLU A 306 35.73 -43.38 45.00
CA GLU A 306 35.70 -44.15 46.23
C GLU A 306 36.06 -45.64 45.99
N GLY A 307 35.43 -46.27 45.01
CA GLY A 307 35.73 -47.65 44.63
C GLY A 307 37.19 -47.84 44.16
N ARG A 308 37.77 -46.83 43.51
CA ARG A 308 39.19 -46.83 43.12
C ARG A 308 40.11 -46.77 44.34
N LYS A 309 39.77 -45.96 45.35
CA LYS A 309 40.51 -45.83 46.59
C LYS A 309 40.45 -47.12 47.39
N GLU A 310 39.30 -47.74 47.50
CA GLU A 310 39.13 -49.06 48.18
C GLU A 310 39.96 -50.14 47.45
N TYR A 311 39.92 -50.15 46.13
CA TYR A 311 40.73 -51.11 45.37
C TYR A 311 42.21 -50.90 45.58
N GLU A 312 42.77 -49.73 45.62
CA GLU A 312 44.16 -49.37 45.85
C GLU A 312 44.55 -49.83 47.30
N GLN A 313 43.73 -49.56 48.29
CA GLN A 313 43.97 -50.01 49.67
C GLN A 313 44.00 -51.59 49.84
N ASN A 314 43.02 -52.24 49.21
CA ASN A 314 42.97 -53.70 49.22
C ASN A 314 44.17 -54.30 48.46
N TYR A 315 44.57 -53.72 47.34
CA TYR A 315 45.75 -54.15 46.60
C TYR A 315 47.03 -54.04 47.48
N GLU A 316 47.23 -52.84 48.07
CA GLU A 316 48.43 -52.65 48.98
C GLU A 316 48.41 -53.58 50.16
N THR A 317 47.24 -53.79 50.77
CA THR A 317 47.12 -54.76 51.91
C THR A 317 47.46 -56.17 51.48
N THR A 318 46.99 -56.60 50.31
CA THR A 318 47.29 -57.95 49.75
C THR A 318 48.74 -58.12 49.41
N VAL A 319 49.38 -57.08 48.80
CA VAL A 319 50.83 -57.08 48.51
C VAL A 319 51.63 -57.22 49.81
N GLU A 320 51.27 -56.53 50.87
CA GLU A 320 51.96 -56.55 52.12
C GLU A 320 51.83 -57.92 52.82
N GLN A 321 50.62 -58.51 52.76
CA GLN A 321 50.38 -59.90 53.26
C GLN A 321 51.23 -60.92 52.51
N LEU A 322 51.33 -60.83 51.17
CA LEU A 322 52.19 -61.73 50.38
C LEU A 322 53.66 -61.54 50.69
N LYS A 323 54.13 -60.32 50.91
CA LYS A 323 55.51 -60.07 51.41
C LYS A 323 55.76 -60.71 52.77
N GLN A 324 54.82 -60.63 53.72
CA GLN A 324 54.96 -61.24 55.01
C GLN A 324 54.98 -62.78 54.91
N GLN A 325 54.11 -63.34 54.04
CA GLN A 325 54.16 -64.82 53.79
C GLN A 325 55.48 -65.23 53.15
N GLN A 326 56.01 -64.45 52.20
CA GLN A 326 57.35 -64.74 51.62
C GLN A 326 58.42 -64.69 52.70
N ALA A 327 58.45 -63.69 53.56
CA ALA A 327 59.40 -63.56 54.65
C ALA A 327 59.30 -64.70 55.67
N GLN A 328 58.06 -65.13 55.97
CA GLN A 328 57.85 -66.30 56.86
C GLN A 328 58.35 -67.60 56.22
N LEU A 329 58.10 -67.78 54.93
CA LEU A 329 58.64 -68.92 54.17
C LEU A 329 60.19 -68.91 54.20
N ASP A 330 60.79 -67.75 53.88
CA ASP A 330 62.24 -67.62 53.88
C ASP A 330 62.88 -67.89 55.23
N ALA A 331 62.22 -67.45 56.32
CA ALA A 331 62.70 -67.74 57.68
C ALA A 331 62.56 -69.24 58.08
N GLY A 332 61.53 -69.91 57.54
CA GLY A 332 61.20 -71.35 57.86
C GLY A 332 61.95 -72.33 56.96
N LYS A 333 62.60 -71.93 55.87
CA LYS A 333 63.27 -72.84 54.89
C LYS A 333 64.23 -73.86 55.53
N ALA A 334 64.93 -73.48 56.59
CA ALA A 334 65.89 -74.40 57.28
C ALA A 334 65.25 -75.59 58.01
N MET A 335 63.91 -75.54 58.23
CA MET A 335 63.17 -76.60 58.96
C MET A 335 62.15 -77.35 58.09
N MET A 336 62.04 -77.05 56.79
CA MET A 336 61.07 -77.61 55.85
C MET A 336 61.75 -78.47 54.81
N SER A 337 61.05 -79.53 54.31
CA SER A 337 61.50 -80.28 53.15
C SER A 337 61.47 -79.50 51.87
N GLU A 338 62.32 -79.87 50.84
CA GLU A 338 62.34 -79.23 49.55
C GLU A 338 60.99 -79.21 48.87
N ASP A 339 60.17 -80.25 48.97
CA ASP A 339 58.82 -80.30 48.40
C ASP A 339 57.85 -79.33 49.10
N GLN A 340 57.96 -79.16 50.44
CA GLN A 340 57.17 -78.15 51.15
C GLN A 340 57.51 -76.72 50.81
N ILE A 341 58.82 -76.46 50.60
CA ILE A 341 59.26 -75.14 50.19
C ILE A 341 58.77 -74.83 48.77
N ALA A 342 58.89 -75.77 47.83
CA ALA A 342 58.46 -75.58 46.44
C ALA A 342 56.92 -75.38 46.38
N GLN A 343 56.13 -76.08 47.18
CA GLN A 343 54.68 -75.94 47.23
C GLN A 343 54.25 -74.55 47.78
N ALA A 344 54.87 -74.13 48.90
CA ALA A 344 54.59 -72.82 49.51
C ALA A 344 55.02 -71.64 48.60
N GLN A 345 56.18 -71.71 47.93
CA GLN A 345 56.63 -70.70 46.98
C GLN A 345 55.72 -70.66 45.78
N GLY A 346 55.28 -71.79 45.23
CA GLY A 346 54.32 -71.87 44.13
C GLY A 346 52.97 -71.21 44.46
N GLN A 347 52.52 -71.32 45.72
CA GLN A 347 51.28 -70.59 46.13
C GLN A 347 51.46 -69.07 46.17
N ILE A 348 52.59 -68.62 46.69
CA ILE A 348 52.87 -67.17 46.75
C ILE A 348 53.08 -66.59 45.33
N ASP A 349 53.79 -67.32 44.49
CA ASP A 349 53.99 -66.88 43.08
C ASP A 349 52.68 -66.85 42.29
N ALA A 350 51.80 -67.83 42.50
CA ALA A 350 50.47 -67.83 41.89
C ALA A 350 49.60 -66.73 42.43
N ALA A 351 49.70 -66.30 43.68
CA ALA A 351 48.96 -65.18 44.24
C ALA A 351 49.50 -63.86 43.69
N TYR A 352 50.81 -63.72 43.53
CA TYR A 352 51.36 -62.52 42.82
C TYR A 352 50.93 -62.46 41.35
N ALA A 353 50.94 -63.57 40.64
CA ALA A 353 50.46 -63.62 39.25
C ALA A 353 48.99 -63.28 39.15
N ALA A 354 48.13 -63.77 40.04
CA ALA A 354 46.71 -63.41 40.08
C ALA A 354 46.50 -61.92 40.37
N LEU A 355 47.32 -61.34 41.26
CA LEU A 355 47.26 -59.95 41.62
C LEU A 355 47.68 -59.03 40.42
N ASP A 356 48.70 -59.43 39.65
CA ASP A 356 49.15 -58.74 38.47
C ASP A 356 48.14 -58.85 37.31
N GLU A 357 47.52 -60.04 37.15
CA GLU A 357 46.45 -60.24 36.20
C GLU A 357 45.24 -59.40 36.56
N ALA A 358 44.83 -59.28 37.80
CA ALA A 358 43.75 -58.42 38.26
C ALA A 358 44.01 -56.92 38.02
N LYS A 359 45.31 -56.53 38.12
CA LYS A 359 45.73 -55.14 37.82
C LYS A 359 45.71 -54.81 36.32
N ASN A 360 46.04 -55.80 35.50
CA ASN A 360 46.22 -55.57 34.03
C ASN A 360 44.97 -56.01 33.22
N THR A 361 43.97 -56.65 33.83
CA THR A 361 42.75 -57.02 33.10
C THR A 361 41.88 -55.78 32.85
N PRO A 362 41.66 -55.39 31.60
CA PRO A 362 40.72 -54.34 31.31
C PRO A 362 39.33 -54.83 31.76
N ARG A 363 38.68 -54.13 32.67
CA ARG A 363 37.27 -54.41 33.00
C ARG A 363 36.39 -54.15 31.79
N THR A 364 36.05 -55.19 31.03
CA THR A 364 35.20 -55.20 29.86
C THR A 364 33.71 -55.02 30.20
N ASP A 365 33.33 -54.94 31.49
CA ASP A 365 31.92 -54.83 31.93
C ASP A 365 31.43 -53.47 32.32
N TRP A 366 32.15 -52.40 31.84
CA TRP A 366 31.61 -51.08 31.98
C TRP A 366 30.52 -50.86 30.91
N PRO A 367 29.30 -50.39 31.29
CA PRO A 367 28.31 -50.02 30.31
C PRO A 367 28.94 -48.98 29.38
N ARG A 368 29.00 -49.27 28.07
CA ARG A 368 29.46 -48.31 27.05
C ARG A 368 28.54 -47.07 27.12
N CYS A 369 29.12 -45.90 27.31
CA CYS A 369 28.40 -44.65 27.09
C CYS A 369 27.68 -44.74 25.75
N PRO A 370 26.38 -44.43 25.69
CA PRO A 370 25.70 -44.34 24.42
C PRO A 370 26.44 -43.29 23.58
N SER A 371 26.78 -43.65 22.33
CA SER A 371 27.43 -42.77 21.37
C SER A 371 26.54 -41.53 21.13
N PRO A 372 27.12 -40.33 20.87
CA PRO A 372 26.40 -39.06 20.74
C PRO A 372 25.54 -38.91 19.47
N SER A 373 25.02 -40.02 18.93
CA SER A 373 24.22 -40.04 17.69
C SER A 373 22.70 -39.94 17.87
N VAL A 374 22.19 -39.56 19.06
CA VAL A 374 20.74 -39.37 19.30
C VAL A 374 20.46 -37.93 19.81
N LEU A 375 21.03 -36.95 19.13
CA LEU A 375 20.57 -35.56 19.17
C LEU A 375 20.52 -35.04 17.73
N ARG A 376 19.43 -35.38 17.02
CA ARG A 376 18.92 -34.64 15.88
C ARG A 376 17.49 -34.24 16.14
#